data_dfa4fd26b1c1401b6d9fb9d88e2c5d38
#
_entry.id   dfa4fd26b1c1401b6d9fb9d88e2c5d38
#
_cell.length_a   1.000
_cell.length_b   1.000
_cell.length_c   1.000
_cell.angle_alpha   90.00
_cell.angle_beta   90.00
_cell.angle_gamma   90.00
#
_symmetry.space_group_name_H-M   'P 1'
#
loop_
_entity.id
_entity.type
_entity.pdbx_description
1 polymer ?
#
loop_
_entity_poly.entity_id
_entity_poly.type
_entity_poly.pdbx_seq_one_letter_code
_entity_poly.pdbx_strand_id
1 'polypeptide(L)'
;GLFGIDSIELKCVLSAENSKKIYLNKEIEESWTEEDIELFNKLSFEERVFYADYLSTEFEITKFLVDFAKTNKAVLAGLEYRVKSPKSLYNKLYQRVEKSFFDSIADVIRYTVILEPKEYVEQIRSVTDALYEKNWKIYSLKNYWVNDSFPYNGVNAKFKNSRNYRIEI
;
A
#
# COMPACT_ATOMS: atom_id res chain seq x y z
N GLY A 1 19.58 -14.16 -7.70
CA GLY A 1 19.05 -12.93 -7.10
C GLY A 1 18.05 -13.22 -6.02
N LEU A 2 17.85 -12.30 -5.09
CA LEU A 2 16.97 -12.42 -3.92
C LEU A 2 15.51 -12.73 -4.31
N PHE A 3 15.10 -12.35 -5.51
CA PHE A 3 13.72 -12.42 -6.00
C PHE A 3 13.52 -13.37 -7.18
N GLY A 4 14.48 -14.24 -7.52
CA GLY A 4 14.44 -15.02 -8.75
C GLY A 4 14.43 -14.17 -10.03
N ILE A 5 14.46 -12.83 -9.89
CA ILE A 5 14.83 -11.85 -10.89
C ILE A 5 16.21 -11.36 -10.51
N ASP A 6 17.03 -11.04 -11.47
CA ASP A 6 18.28 -10.38 -11.15
C ASP A 6 17.98 -9.11 -10.35
N SER A 7 18.66 -8.94 -9.22
CA SER A 7 18.47 -7.76 -8.35
C SER A 7 18.67 -6.43 -9.10
N ILE A 8 19.41 -6.46 -10.21
CA ILE A 8 19.57 -5.33 -11.13
C ILE A 8 18.27 -5.02 -11.85
N GLU A 9 17.56 -6.03 -12.37
CA GLU A 9 16.27 -5.82 -13.04
C GLU A 9 15.22 -5.24 -12.09
N LEU A 10 15.15 -5.75 -10.87
CA LEU A 10 14.23 -5.22 -9.87
C LEU A 10 14.54 -3.76 -9.55
N LYS A 11 15.81 -3.40 -9.39
CA LYS A 11 16.24 -2.01 -9.16
C LYS A 11 15.92 -1.11 -10.35
N CYS A 12 16.06 -1.59 -11.58
CA CYS A 12 15.68 -0.84 -12.77
C CYS A 12 14.17 -0.59 -12.83
N VAL A 13 13.36 -1.60 -12.49
CA VAL A 13 11.89 -1.49 -12.44
C VAL A 13 11.44 -0.54 -11.32
N LEU A 14 12.12 -0.57 -10.18
CA LEU A 14 11.83 0.32 -9.04
C LEU A 14 12.33 1.75 -9.23
N SER A 15 12.93 2.06 -10.37
CA SER A 15 13.40 3.39 -10.74
C SER A 15 14.34 4.05 -9.73
N ALA A 16 15.61 3.97 -10.00
CA ALA A 16 16.70 4.49 -9.18
C ALA A 16 16.81 6.03 -9.11
N GLU A 17 15.84 6.77 -9.65
CA GLU A 17 15.90 8.24 -9.71
C GLU A 17 15.94 8.93 -8.34
N ASN A 18 15.54 8.20 -7.29
CA ASN A 18 15.53 8.73 -5.94
C ASN A 18 16.19 7.75 -4.96
N SER A 19 17.35 8.10 -4.43
CA SER A 19 18.08 7.28 -3.47
C SER A 19 17.28 6.93 -2.21
N LYS A 20 16.34 7.77 -1.80
CA LYS A 20 15.43 7.50 -0.68
C LYS A 20 14.41 6.41 -1.02
N LYS A 21 13.91 6.34 -2.26
CA LYS A 21 13.05 5.25 -2.72
C LYS A 21 13.77 3.91 -2.67
N ILE A 22 15.02 3.87 -3.12
CA ILE A 22 15.86 2.67 -3.07
C ILE A 22 16.01 2.19 -1.62
N TYR A 23 16.28 3.11 -0.70
CA TYR A 23 16.47 2.80 0.71
C TYR A 23 15.21 2.20 1.34
N LEU A 24 14.03 2.80 1.11
CA LEU A 24 12.76 2.28 1.62
C LEU A 24 12.41 0.93 1.02
N ASN A 25 12.67 0.72 -0.25
CA ASN A 25 12.45 -0.57 -0.89
C ASN A 25 13.39 -1.63 -0.32
N LYS A 26 14.63 -1.27 0.01
CA LYS A 26 15.57 -2.14 0.68
C LYS A 26 15.09 -2.55 2.09
N GLU A 27 14.54 -1.62 2.86
CA GLU A 27 13.93 -1.95 4.17
C GLU A 27 12.76 -2.94 4.02
N ILE A 28 11.94 -2.77 3.00
CA ILE A 28 10.84 -3.69 2.69
C ILE A 28 11.38 -5.08 2.35
N GLU A 29 12.38 -5.16 1.47
CA GLU A 29 13.06 -6.41 1.13
C GLU A 29 13.66 -7.11 2.35
N GLU A 30 14.38 -6.36 3.18
CA GLU A 30 15.03 -6.89 4.38
C GLU A 30 14.01 -7.38 5.42
N SER A 31 12.77 -6.93 5.36
CA SER A 31 11.67 -7.40 6.21
C SER A 31 11.09 -8.76 5.80
N TRP A 32 11.42 -9.24 4.59
CA TRP A 32 10.86 -10.49 4.08
C TRP A 32 11.47 -11.72 4.75
N THR A 33 10.60 -12.68 5.03
CA THR A 33 11.01 -14.01 5.51
C THR A 33 11.50 -14.88 4.34
N GLU A 34 12.13 -16.01 4.64
CA GLU A 34 12.49 -17.00 3.61
C GLU A 34 11.26 -17.49 2.83
N GLU A 35 10.11 -17.65 3.51
CA GLU A 35 8.85 -18.03 2.88
C GLU A 35 8.33 -16.92 1.94
N ASP A 36 8.47 -15.65 2.32
CA ASP A 36 8.12 -14.53 1.44
C ASP A 36 8.93 -14.57 0.14
N ILE A 37 10.23 -14.82 0.24
CA ILE A 37 11.14 -14.92 -0.91
C ILE A 37 10.74 -16.10 -1.80
N GLU A 38 10.49 -17.27 -1.21
CA GLU A 38 10.06 -18.47 -1.93
C GLU A 38 8.76 -18.22 -2.70
N LEU A 39 7.75 -17.65 -2.05
CA LEU A 39 6.45 -17.40 -2.66
C LEU A 39 6.49 -16.27 -3.69
N PHE A 40 7.34 -15.25 -3.49
CA PHE A 40 7.60 -14.24 -4.50
C PHE A 40 8.18 -14.85 -5.78
N ASN A 41 9.10 -15.78 -5.63
CA ASN A 41 9.70 -16.50 -6.77
C ASN A 41 8.71 -17.40 -7.52
N LYS A 42 7.63 -17.84 -6.88
CA LYS A 42 6.53 -18.58 -7.50
C LYS A 42 5.54 -17.70 -8.28
N LEU A 43 5.55 -16.39 -8.06
CA LEU A 43 4.77 -15.46 -8.86
C LEU A 43 5.26 -15.45 -10.31
N SER A 44 4.37 -15.16 -11.27
CA SER A 44 4.79 -14.95 -12.66
C SER A 44 5.71 -13.73 -12.77
N PHE A 45 6.47 -13.65 -13.86
CA PHE A 45 7.31 -12.48 -14.13
C PHE A 45 6.47 -11.18 -14.15
N GLU A 46 5.32 -11.20 -14.80
CA GLU A 46 4.41 -10.05 -14.86
C GLU A 46 3.91 -9.63 -13.49
N GLU A 47 3.55 -10.60 -12.64
CA GLU A 47 3.11 -10.32 -11.27
C GLU A 47 4.23 -9.72 -10.41
N ARG A 48 5.46 -10.19 -10.57
CA ARG A 48 6.63 -9.63 -9.88
C ARG A 48 6.94 -8.21 -10.32
N VAL A 49 6.90 -7.96 -11.62
CA VAL A 49 7.10 -6.61 -12.18
C VAL A 49 6.00 -5.67 -11.69
N PHE A 50 4.76 -6.11 -11.68
CA PHE A 50 3.63 -5.31 -11.21
C PHE A 50 3.76 -4.99 -9.71
N TYR A 51 4.15 -5.96 -8.89
CA TYR A 51 4.41 -5.73 -7.47
C TYR A 51 5.52 -4.70 -7.25
N ALA A 52 6.63 -4.84 -7.98
CA ALA A 52 7.75 -3.90 -7.90
C ALA A 52 7.33 -2.48 -8.33
N ASP A 53 6.52 -2.36 -9.36
CA ASP A 53 6.01 -1.08 -9.84
C ASP A 53 5.04 -0.43 -8.83
N TYR A 54 4.21 -1.23 -8.15
CA TYR A 54 3.43 -0.75 -7.01
C TYR A 54 4.30 -0.16 -5.91
N LEU A 55 5.41 -0.82 -5.57
CA LEU A 55 6.35 -0.32 -4.56
C LEU A 55 6.95 1.03 -4.95
N SER A 56 7.03 1.35 -6.23
CA SER A 56 7.51 2.65 -6.68
C SER A 56 6.62 3.82 -6.27
N THR A 57 5.33 3.57 -6.01
CA THR A 57 4.38 4.59 -5.57
C THR A 57 4.38 4.78 -4.05
N GLU A 58 4.90 3.82 -3.30
CA GLU A 58 4.84 3.79 -1.84
C GLU A 58 5.53 4.99 -1.20
N PHE A 59 6.70 5.35 -1.68
CA PHE A 59 7.50 6.42 -1.08
C PHE A 59 6.76 7.77 -1.03
N GLU A 60 6.12 8.16 -2.11
CA GLU A 60 5.43 9.46 -2.19
C GLU A 60 4.21 9.49 -1.28
N ILE A 61 3.46 8.40 -1.24
CA ILE A 61 2.28 8.30 -0.38
C ILE A 61 2.70 8.27 1.10
N THR A 62 3.69 7.48 1.45
CA THR A 62 4.21 7.44 2.82
C THR A 62 4.71 8.79 3.27
N LYS A 63 5.51 9.47 2.45
CA LYS A 63 6.01 10.81 2.76
C LYS A 63 4.86 11.80 2.97
N PHE A 64 3.89 11.80 2.08
CA PHE A 64 2.70 12.65 2.19
C PHE A 64 1.95 12.40 3.50
N LEU A 65 1.68 11.14 3.85
CA LEU A 65 0.94 10.80 5.07
C LEU A 65 1.74 11.12 6.34
N VAL A 66 3.06 10.94 6.33
CA VAL A 66 3.93 11.34 7.46
C VAL A 66 3.87 12.85 7.68
N ASP A 67 3.97 13.64 6.61
CA ASP A 67 3.89 15.10 6.70
C ASP A 67 2.50 15.56 7.14
N PHE A 68 1.44 14.93 6.61
CA PHE A 68 0.06 15.17 7.02
C PHE A 68 -0.15 14.88 8.52
N ALA A 69 0.33 13.74 8.99
CA ALA A 69 0.19 13.35 10.39
C ALA A 69 0.87 14.35 11.35
N LYS A 70 2.06 14.83 10.99
CA LYS A 70 2.78 15.85 11.77
C LYS A 70 2.00 17.16 11.85
N THR A 71 1.43 17.61 10.73
CA THR A 71 0.69 18.88 10.65
C THR A 71 -0.66 18.81 11.35
N ASN A 72 -1.35 17.68 11.32
CA ASN A 72 -2.72 17.52 11.78
C ASN A 72 -2.85 16.76 13.10
N LYS A 73 -1.75 16.52 13.81
CA LYS A 73 -1.73 15.75 15.07
C LYS A 73 -2.34 14.35 14.94
N ALA A 74 -2.27 13.80 13.73
CA ALA A 74 -2.68 12.43 13.48
C ALA A 74 -1.53 11.44 13.76
N VAL A 75 -1.86 10.18 13.92
CA VAL A 75 -0.88 9.11 14.15
C VAL A 75 -0.99 8.08 13.03
N LEU A 76 0.14 7.71 12.43
CA LEU A 76 0.21 6.58 11.52
C LEU A 76 0.49 5.31 12.31
N ALA A 77 -0.40 4.35 12.24
CA ALA A 77 -0.26 3.07 12.91
C ALA A 77 0.16 1.98 11.92
N GLY A 78 1.06 1.10 12.36
CA GLY A 78 1.45 -0.08 11.61
C GLY A 78 2.15 0.22 10.28
N LEU A 79 2.97 1.26 10.21
CA LEU A 79 3.72 1.61 9.00
C LEU A 79 4.62 0.48 8.51
N GLU A 80 5.11 -0.36 9.41
CA GLU A 80 5.90 -1.55 9.10
C GLU A 80 5.12 -2.57 8.25
N TYR A 81 3.79 -2.53 8.28
CA TYR A 81 2.89 -3.40 7.51
C TYR A 81 2.24 -2.72 6.31
N ARG A 82 2.73 -1.53 5.92
CA ARG A 82 2.14 -0.73 4.84
C ARG A 82 2.17 -1.41 3.48
N VAL A 83 3.13 -2.32 3.28
CA VAL A 83 3.26 -3.11 2.05
C VAL A 83 2.85 -4.55 2.34
N LYS A 84 1.94 -5.07 1.54
CA LYS A 84 1.52 -6.48 1.63
C LYS A 84 2.70 -7.40 1.34
N SER A 85 2.97 -8.33 2.24
CA SER A 85 4.06 -9.30 2.06
C SER A 85 3.81 -10.22 0.85
N PRO A 86 4.86 -10.74 0.22
CA PRO A 86 4.73 -11.71 -0.88
C PRO A 86 3.88 -12.93 -0.51
N LYS A 87 4.02 -13.44 0.70
CA LYS A 87 3.18 -14.53 1.22
C LYS A 87 1.70 -14.16 1.21
N SER A 88 1.36 -12.99 1.77
CA SER A 88 -0.02 -12.50 1.81
C SER A 88 -0.58 -12.25 0.42
N LEU A 89 0.25 -11.76 -0.50
CA LEU A 89 -0.12 -11.55 -1.89
C LEU A 89 -0.37 -12.87 -2.61
N TYR A 90 0.57 -13.82 -2.50
CA TYR A 90 0.46 -15.15 -3.12
C TYR A 90 -0.80 -15.88 -2.65
N ASN A 91 -1.07 -15.85 -1.35
CA ASN A 91 -2.26 -16.47 -0.78
C ASN A 91 -3.54 -15.85 -1.33
N LYS A 92 -3.55 -14.53 -1.52
CA LYS A 92 -4.70 -13.82 -2.08
C LYS A 92 -4.94 -14.16 -3.55
N LEU A 93 -3.89 -14.35 -4.32
CA LEU A 93 -3.97 -14.67 -5.74
C LEU A 93 -4.32 -16.16 -6.00
N TYR A 94 -3.76 -17.07 -5.21
CA TYR A 94 -3.73 -18.49 -5.56
C TYR A 94 -4.41 -19.43 -4.56
N GLN A 95 -4.54 -19.05 -3.29
CA GLN A 95 -5.02 -19.95 -2.24
C GLN A 95 -6.42 -19.64 -1.73
N ARG A 96 -7.01 -18.51 -2.05
CA ARG A 96 -8.39 -18.19 -1.66
C ARG A 96 -9.39 -18.85 -2.61
N VAL A 97 -10.57 -19.16 -2.06
CA VAL A 97 -11.71 -19.72 -2.83
C VAL A 97 -12.13 -18.75 -3.95
N GLU A 98 -12.16 -17.45 -3.65
CA GLU A 98 -12.34 -16.39 -4.64
C GLU A 98 -10.97 -15.86 -5.07
N LYS A 99 -10.56 -16.25 -6.27
CA LYS A 99 -9.31 -15.73 -6.86
C LYS A 99 -9.46 -14.26 -7.19
N SER A 100 -8.54 -13.46 -6.68
CA SER A 100 -8.43 -12.06 -7.06
C SER A 100 -7.51 -11.92 -8.26
N PHE A 101 -7.90 -11.09 -9.23
CA PHE A 101 -6.97 -10.66 -10.27
C PHE A 101 -6.01 -9.61 -9.68
N PHE A 102 -4.77 -9.64 -10.12
CA PHE A 102 -3.73 -8.75 -9.57
C PHE A 102 -4.11 -7.27 -9.69
N ASP A 103 -4.68 -6.88 -10.81
CA ASP A 103 -5.14 -5.51 -11.10
C ASP A 103 -6.33 -5.05 -10.23
N SER A 104 -7.02 -5.97 -9.56
CA SER A 104 -8.13 -5.67 -8.66
C SER A 104 -7.74 -5.57 -7.18
N ILE A 105 -6.50 -5.89 -6.82
CA ILE A 105 -6.04 -5.87 -5.44
C ILE A 105 -5.82 -4.42 -4.99
N ALA A 106 -6.55 -4.01 -3.96
CA ALA A 106 -6.52 -2.63 -3.45
C ALA A 106 -5.54 -2.43 -2.28
N ASP A 107 -5.09 -3.50 -1.66
CA ASP A 107 -4.36 -3.50 -0.39
C ASP A 107 -2.91 -3.98 -0.50
N VAL A 108 -2.29 -3.85 -1.69
CA VAL A 108 -0.84 -4.04 -1.83
C VAL A 108 -0.10 -2.99 -1.01
N ILE A 109 -0.59 -1.75 -1.06
CA ILE A 109 -0.14 -0.64 -0.22
C ILE A 109 -1.34 -0.17 0.60
N ARG A 110 -1.19 -0.17 1.91
CA ARG A 110 -2.25 0.24 2.83
C ARG A 110 -1.70 1.01 4.01
N TYR A 111 -2.50 1.93 4.53
CA TYR A 111 -2.15 2.73 5.70
C TYR A 111 -3.29 2.74 6.70
N THR A 112 -2.94 3.00 7.95
CA THR A 112 -3.91 3.31 9.00
C THR A 112 -3.56 4.65 9.62
N VAL A 113 -4.48 5.59 9.53
CA VAL A 113 -4.35 6.94 10.08
C VAL A 113 -5.32 7.08 11.25
N ILE A 114 -4.79 7.30 12.43
CA ILE A 114 -5.59 7.58 13.63
C ILE A 114 -5.80 9.08 13.72
N LEU A 115 -7.05 9.50 13.69
CA LEU A 115 -7.47 10.90 13.69
C LEU A 115 -8.11 11.30 15.01
N GLU A 116 -8.03 12.58 15.34
CA GLU A 116 -8.73 13.14 16.49
C GLU A 116 -10.25 13.16 16.26
N PRO A 117 -11.06 12.65 17.21
CA PRO A 117 -12.51 12.51 17.02
C PRO A 117 -13.22 13.83 16.68
N LYS A 118 -12.78 14.93 17.25
CA LYS A 118 -13.40 16.26 17.04
C LYS A 118 -13.18 16.82 15.65
N GLU A 119 -12.10 16.43 14.98
CA GLU A 119 -11.69 16.92 13.67
C GLU A 119 -11.78 15.85 12.60
N TYR A 120 -12.36 14.71 12.92
CA TYR A 120 -12.32 13.49 12.13
C TYR A 120 -12.80 13.70 10.67
N VAL A 121 -13.97 14.30 10.50
CA VAL A 121 -14.56 14.53 9.17
C VAL A 121 -13.73 15.53 8.34
N GLU A 122 -13.26 16.59 8.97
CA GLU A 122 -12.43 17.61 8.29
C GLU A 122 -11.07 17.03 7.88
N GLN A 123 -10.47 16.22 8.75
CA GLN A 123 -9.20 15.58 8.45
C GLN A 123 -9.35 14.53 7.33
N ILE A 124 -10.42 13.75 7.29
CA ILE A 124 -10.72 12.85 6.17
C ILE A 124 -10.84 13.62 4.85
N ARG A 125 -11.55 14.73 4.86
CA ARG A 125 -11.65 15.61 3.66
C ARG A 125 -10.28 16.11 3.23
N SER A 126 -9.48 16.60 4.16
CA SER A 126 -8.14 17.13 3.87
C SER A 126 -7.23 16.07 3.25
N VAL A 127 -7.24 14.83 3.77
CA VAL A 127 -6.49 13.71 3.17
C VAL A 127 -6.99 13.39 1.77
N THR A 128 -8.32 13.31 1.61
CA THR A 128 -8.95 12.96 0.34
C THR A 128 -8.66 14.00 -0.73
N ASP A 129 -8.79 15.29 -0.39
CA ASP A 129 -8.54 16.40 -1.31
C ASP A 129 -7.06 16.47 -1.72
N ALA A 130 -6.15 16.29 -0.77
CA ALA A 130 -4.72 16.29 -1.05
C ALA A 130 -4.29 15.07 -1.92
N LEU A 131 -4.90 13.92 -1.71
CA LEU A 131 -4.68 12.74 -2.58
C LEU A 131 -5.27 12.98 -3.97
N TYR A 132 -6.41 13.64 -4.06
CA TYR A 132 -7.02 14.01 -5.35
C TYR A 132 -6.10 14.93 -6.17
N GLU A 133 -5.49 15.93 -5.55
CA GLU A 133 -4.50 16.80 -6.18
C GLU A 133 -3.26 16.04 -6.69
N LYS A 134 -2.95 14.90 -6.09
CA LYS A 134 -1.89 13.97 -6.52
C LYS A 134 -2.36 12.91 -7.53
N ASN A 135 -3.53 13.10 -8.13
CA ASN A 135 -4.18 12.17 -9.07
C ASN A 135 -4.61 10.82 -8.48
N TRP A 136 -4.81 10.77 -7.17
CA TRP A 136 -5.43 9.64 -6.50
C TRP A 136 -6.90 9.92 -6.25
N LYS A 137 -7.78 9.17 -6.90
CA LYS A 137 -9.23 9.34 -6.79
C LYS A 137 -9.84 8.24 -5.94
N ILE A 138 -10.69 8.63 -5.00
CA ILE A 138 -11.47 7.68 -4.23
C ILE A 138 -12.49 6.96 -5.14
N TYR A 139 -12.58 5.64 -5.01
CA TYR A 139 -13.57 4.83 -5.74
C TYR A 139 -14.41 3.93 -4.82
N SER A 140 -14.02 3.77 -3.57
CA SER A 140 -14.78 3.02 -2.57
C SER A 140 -14.57 3.65 -1.19
N LEU A 141 -15.64 3.78 -0.45
CA LEU A 141 -15.62 4.25 0.93
C LEU A 141 -16.59 3.41 1.75
N LYS A 142 -16.09 2.81 2.83
CA LYS A 142 -16.88 2.07 3.80
C LYS A 142 -16.79 2.75 5.16
N ASN A 143 -17.94 3.11 5.68
CA ASN A 143 -18.06 3.72 7.00
C ASN A 143 -18.52 2.67 8.01
N TYR A 144 -17.64 2.28 8.92
CA TYR A 144 -17.91 1.28 9.96
C TYR A 144 -18.44 1.87 11.27
N TRP A 145 -18.55 3.20 11.38
CA TRP A 145 -19.16 3.86 12.54
C TRP A 145 -20.66 3.59 12.68
N VAL A 146 -21.31 3.22 11.58
CA VAL A 146 -22.78 2.96 11.54
C VAL A 146 -23.16 1.52 11.79
N ASN A 147 -22.19 0.64 12.08
CA ASN A 147 -22.47 -0.78 12.27
C ASN A 147 -21.81 -1.33 13.52
N ASP A 148 -22.60 -1.40 14.60
CA ASP A 148 -22.16 -1.89 15.93
C ASP A 148 -21.73 -3.36 15.94
N SER A 149 -21.94 -4.10 14.86
CA SER A 149 -21.54 -5.51 14.74
C SER A 149 -20.07 -5.71 14.37
N PHE A 150 -19.34 -4.65 14.02
CA PHE A 150 -17.91 -4.70 13.75
C PHE A 150 -17.10 -4.19 14.94
N PRO A 151 -16.01 -4.90 15.33
CA PRO A 151 -15.13 -4.45 16.40
C PRO A 151 -14.27 -3.23 16.02
N TYR A 152 -14.38 -2.75 14.79
CA TYR A 152 -13.62 -1.64 14.22
C TYR A 152 -14.54 -0.46 13.95
N ASN A 153 -14.19 0.70 14.48
CA ASN A 153 -14.87 1.96 14.23
C ASN A 153 -13.96 2.86 13.40
N GLY A 154 -14.38 3.16 12.16
CA GLY A 154 -13.57 3.98 11.28
C GLY A 154 -14.13 4.04 9.87
N VAL A 155 -13.36 4.67 9.01
CA VAL A 155 -13.63 4.75 7.57
C VAL A 155 -12.51 4.01 6.84
N ASN A 156 -12.87 3.14 5.93
CA ASN A 156 -11.94 2.52 5.01
C ASN A 156 -12.17 3.09 3.62
N ALA A 157 -11.16 3.74 3.08
CA ALA A 157 -11.21 4.37 1.77
C ALA A 157 -10.23 3.71 0.82
N LYS A 158 -10.67 3.49 -0.43
CA LYS A 158 -9.83 2.97 -1.50
C LYS A 158 -9.70 4.00 -2.60
N PHE A 159 -8.46 4.22 -3.01
CA PHE A 159 -8.09 5.20 -4.03
C PHE A 159 -7.42 4.50 -5.20
N LYS A 160 -7.54 5.08 -6.37
CA LYS A 160 -6.81 4.65 -7.58
C LYS A 160 -6.23 5.87 -8.30
N ASN A 161 -5.09 5.66 -8.95
CA ASN A 161 -4.47 6.67 -9.82
C ASN A 161 -4.80 6.44 -11.30
N SER A 162 -4.28 7.27 -12.18
CA SER A 162 -4.48 7.18 -13.63
C SER A 162 -3.89 5.90 -14.24
N ARG A 163 -2.92 5.26 -13.58
CA ARG A 163 -2.32 3.97 -13.97
C ARG A 163 -3.08 2.77 -13.39
N ASN A 164 -4.22 3.02 -12.75
CA ASN A 164 -5.06 2.02 -12.09
C ASN A 164 -4.39 1.31 -10.90
N TYR A 165 -3.32 1.87 -10.34
CA TYR A 165 -2.80 1.42 -9.05
C TYR A 165 -3.74 1.83 -7.95
N ARG A 166 -3.87 0.98 -6.94
CA ARG A 166 -4.84 1.13 -5.85
C ARG A 166 -4.14 1.13 -4.52
N ILE A 167 -4.59 1.99 -3.63
CA ILE A 167 -4.18 2.03 -2.23
C ILE A 167 -5.40 2.01 -1.32
N GLU A 168 -5.19 1.55 -0.10
CA GLU A 168 -6.21 1.52 0.95
C GLU A 168 -5.75 2.37 2.14
N ILE A 169 -6.63 3.22 2.66
CA ILE A 169 -6.38 4.05 3.85
C ILE A 169 -7.57 3.93 4.79
#